data_2343aa5424558cbfd7b540370104228f
#
_entry.id   2343aa5424558cbfd7b540370104228f
#
_cell.length_a   1.000
_cell.length_b   1.000
_cell.length_c   1.000
_cell.angle_alpha   90.00
_cell.angle_beta   90.00
_cell.angle_gamma   90.00
#
_symmetry.space_group_name_H-M   'P 1'
#
loop_
_entity.id
_entity.type
_entity.pdbx_description
1 polymer ?
#
loop_
_entity_poly.entity_id
_entity_poly.type
_entity_poly.pdbx_seq_one_letter_code
_entity_poly.pdbx_strand_id
1 'polypeptide(L)'
;MPKIWEILSEIVFPSSLTERKIRRMNLGDFNTIKEVSFSSESKVLSFFKYKNPLVKETIGQIKYKRNGRLTKIFAEIVYSELLEEISNLSLFENFNNPILVPVPMSNIEKRERGYNQVELLVDEIVKISGGSLSSDFNLLRKIKNTKRQTELKREERLENIKGVFEIGLGVEGKNIILIDDVMTTEATINEAREILEHGGAKVFVVVMAN
;
A
#
# COMPACT_ATOMS: atom_id res chain seq x y z
N MET A 1 -24.43 15.84 17.09
CA MET A 1 -25.52 14.85 17.22
C MET A 1 -25.51 13.98 15.98
N PRO A 2 -25.50 12.64 16.09
CA PRO A 2 -25.61 11.77 14.92
C PRO A 2 -26.94 12.03 14.22
N LYS A 3 -26.94 12.02 12.89
CA LYS A 3 -28.17 12.20 12.11
C LYS A 3 -29.08 10.97 12.32
N ILE A 4 -30.38 11.18 12.43
CA ILE A 4 -31.39 10.10 12.63
C ILE A 4 -31.18 8.93 11.65
N TRP A 5 -30.76 9.22 10.42
CA TRP A 5 -30.42 8.22 9.41
C TRP A 5 -29.24 7.31 9.81
N GLU A 6 -28.23 7.84 10.50
CA GLU A 6 -27.09 7.05 11.01
C GLU A 6 -27.53 6.06 12.10
N ILE A 7 -28.45 6.48 12.97
CA ILE A 7 -29.04 5.61 14.02
C ILE A 7 -29.87 4.52 13.38
N LEU A 8 -30.70 4.85 12.40
CA LEU A 8 -31.54 3.87 11.70
C LEU A 8 -30.70 2.87 10.89
N SER A 9 -29.63 3.33 10.24
CA SER A 9 -28.71 2.44 9.50
C SER A 9 -27.96 1.48 10.42
N GLU A 10 -27.62 1.89 11.66
CA GLU A 10 -26.98 1.00 12.65
C GLU A 10 -27.93 -0.04 13.22
N ILE A 11 -29.23 0.23 13.25
CA ILE A 11 -30.25 -0.74 13.70
C ILE A 11 -30.47 -1.80 12.62
N VAL A 12 -30.46 -1.41 11.34
CA VAL A 12 -30.72 -2.33 10.21
C VAL A 12 -29.45 -3.09 9.80
N PHE A 13 -28.27 -2.45 9.91
CA PHE A 13 -26.96 -3.03 9.58
C PHE A 13 -25.98 -2.74 10.72
N PRO A 14 -26.02 -3.52 11.82
CA PRO A 14 -25.15 -3.26 12.96
C PRO A 14 -23.68 -3.39 12.56
N SER A 15 -22.91 -2.31 12.77
CA SER A 15 -21.46 -2.33 12.56
C SER A 15 -20.82 -3.37 13.48
N SER A 16 -19.81 -4.10 12.96
CA SER A 16 -19.07 -5.07 13.77
C SER A 16 -18.38 -4.37 14.95
N LEU A 17 -18.10 -5.12 16.04
CA LEU A 17 -17.34 -4.58 17.19
C LEU A 17 -16.00 -3.99 16.74
N THR A 18 -15.35 -4.64 15.78
CA THR A 18 -14.10 -4.18 15.17
C THR A 18 -14.26 -2.84 14.44
N GLU A 19 -15.32 -2.69 13.65
CA GLU A 19 -15.63 -1.44 12.96
C GLU A 19 -15.90 -0.28 13.93
N ARG A 20 -16.68 -0.52 15.00
CA ARG A 20 -16.93 0.48 16.06
C ARG A 20 -15.64 0.89 16.78
N LYS A 21 -14.74 -0.06 17.04
CA LYS A 21 -13.45 0.22 17.65
C LYS A 21 -12.60 1.11 16.73
N ILE A 22 -12.47 0.77 15.45
CA ILE A 22 -11.68 1.53 14.46
C ILE A 22 -12.19 2.96 14.29
N ARG A 23 -13.50 3.18 14.32
CA ARG A 23 -14.06 4.54 14.25
C ARG A 23 -13.53 5.47 15.33
N ARG A 24 -13.14 4.94 16.50
CA ARG A 24 -12.62 5.70 17.66
C ARG A 24 -11.10 5.76 17.71
N MET A 25 -10.40 4.85 17.02
CA MET A 25 -8.94 4.79 17.03
C MET A 25 -8.31 6.03 16.38
N ASN A 26 -7.25 6.51 17.01
CA ASN A 26 -6.39 7.58 16.52
C ASN A 26 -4.98 7.03 16.15
N LEU A 27 -4.07 7.91 15.75
CA LEU A 27 -2.69 7.54 15.40
C LEU A 27 -1.98 6.80 16.54
N GLY A 28 -2.13 7.28 17.78
CA GLY A 28 -1.52 6.63 18.96
C GLY A 28 -2.00 5.21 19.15
N ASP A 29 -3.30 4.95 18.97
CA ASP A 29 -3.87 3.60 19.07
C ASP A 29 -3.30 2.66 17.99
N PHE A 30 -3.13 3.14 16.75
CA PHE A 30 -2.51 2.34 15.70
C PHE A 30 -1.04 2.07 15.97
N ASN A 31 -0.31 3.02 16.55
CA ASN A 31 1.09 2.82 16.97
C ASN A 31 1.23 1.72 18.04
N THR A 32 0.23 1.48 18.88
CA THR A 32 0.28 0.37 19.86
C THR A 32 0.15 -1.02 19.25
N ILE A 33 -0.40 -1.13 18.04
CA ILE A 33 -0.56 -2.39 17.32
C ILE A 33 0.36 -2.49 16.10
N LYS A 34 1.24 -1.49 15.91
CA LYS A 34 2.25 -1.48 14.87
C LYS A 34 3.33 -2.51 15.19
N GLU A 35 3.67 -3.32 14.21
CA GLU A 35 4.73 -4.33 14.26
C GLU A 35 5.60 -4.17 13.01
N VAL A 36 6.56 -3.25 13.07
CA VAL A 36 7.47 -3.02 11.96
C VAL A 36 8.33 -4.25 11.75
N SER A 37 8.39 -4.74 10.53
CA SER A 37 9.27 -5.84 10.15
C SER A 37 9.92 -5.58 8.80
N PHE A 38 11.23 -5.88 8.73
CA PHE A 38 12.00 -5.82 7.51
C PHE A 38 12.46 -7.23 7.12
N SER A 39 12.15 -7.63 5.90
CA SER A 39 12.69 -8.86 5.32
C SER A 39 13.93 -8.51 4.49
N SER A 40 15.10 -8.90 4.94
CA SER A 40 16.36 -8.68 4.22
C SER A 40 16.44 -9.49 2.92
N GLU A 41 15.77 -10.63 2.85
CA GLU A 41 15.71 -11.49 1.66
C GLU A 41 14.88 -10.84 0.54
N SER A 42 13.66 -10.37 0.88
CA SER A 42 12.75 -9.75 -0.08
C SER A 42 12.87 -8.22 -0.14
N LYS A 43 13.73 -7.59 0.70
CA LYS A 43 13.86 -6.12 0.84
C LYS A 43 12.50 -5.41 1.00
N VAL A 44 11.63 -5.98 1.82
CA VAL A 44 10.29 -5.46 2.08
C VAL A 44 10.18 -4.96 3.52
N LEU A 45 9.80 -3.71 3.68
CA LEU A 45 9.39 -3.11 4.93
C LEU A 45 7.88 -3.20 5.10
N SER A 46 7.41 -3.73 6.22
CA SER A 46 5.99 -3.76 6.55
C SER A 46 5.74 -3.26 7.98
N PHE A 47 4.55 -2.68 8.21
CA PHE A 47 4.23 -1.98 9.46
C PHE A 47 3.25 -2.74 10.35
N PHE A 48 2.47 -3.64 9.79
CA PHE A 48 1.42 -4.35 10.51
C PHE A 48 1.35 -5.83 10.12
N LYS A 49 0.82 -6.64 11.03
CA LYS A 49 0.41 -8.01 10.70
C LYS A 49 -1.01 -8.03 10.16
N TYR A 50 -1.19 -8.49 8.92
CA TYR A 50 -2.52 -8.57 8.28
C TYR A 50 -3.50 -9.49 9.02
N LYS A 51 -2.98 -10.45 9.81
CA LYS A 51 -3.79 -11.32 10.68
C LYS A 51 -4.49 -10.57 11.81
N ASN A 52 -4.03 -9.38 12.18
CA ASN A 52 -4.68 -8.55 13.20
C ASN A 52 -6.05 -8.08 12.68
N PRO A 53 -7.17 -8.39 13.38
CA PRO A 53 -8.51 -8.05 12.92
C PRO A 53 -8.74 -6.54 12.72
N LEU A 54 -8.10 -5.69 13.55
CA LEU A 54 -8.19 -4.23 13.42
C LEU A 54 -7.50 -3.75 12.14
N VAL A 55 -6.32 -4.30 11.83
CA VAL A 55 -5.57 -3.98 10.62
C VAL A 55 -6.36 -4.42 9.37
N LYS A 56 -6.84 -5.67 9.37
CA LYS A 56 -7.63 -6.22 8.25
C LYS A 56 -8.88 -5.38 7.98
N GLU A 57 -9.63 -5.02 9.02
CA GLU A 57 -10.83 -4.18 8.87
C GLU A 57 -10.47 -2.76 8.40
N THR A 58 -9.38 -2.16 8.95
CA THR A 58 -8.91 -0.84 8.54
C THR A 58 -8.57 -0.80 7.05
N ILE A 59 -7.78 -1.77 6.57
CA ILE A 59 -7.44 -1.90 5.15
C ILE A 59 -8.71 -2.13 4.32
N GLY A 60 -9.66 -2.94 4.81
CA GLY A 60 -10.97 -3.12 4.19
C GLY A 60 -11.74 -1.81 4.02
N GLN A 61 -11.76 -0.95 5.04
CA GLN A 61 -12.42 0.35 4.96
C GLN A 61 -11.72 1.31 3.99
N ILE A 62 -10.38 1.28 3.92
CA ILE A 62 -9.62 2.06 2.94
C ILE A 62 -9.93 1.55 1.52
N LYS A 63 -9.91 0.22 1.31
CA LYS A 63 -10.14 -0.44 0.01
C LYS A 63 -11.56 -0.25 -0.54
N TYR A 64 -12.58 -0.33 0.32
CA TYR A 64 -13.97 -0.47 -0.15
C TYR A 64 -14.87 0.68 0.28
N LYS A 65 -14.50 1.45 1.31
CA LYS A 65 -15.29 2.58 1.80
C LYS A 65 -14.61 3.94 1.59
N ARG A 66 -13.45 3.98 0.95
CA ARG A 66 -12.64 5.19 0.71
C ARG A 66 -12.48 6.05 1.96
N ASN A 67 -12.14 5.42 3.09
CA ASN A 67 -12.05 6.10 4.38
C ASN A 67 -10.79 6.97 4.47
N GLY A 68 -10.91 8.26 4.07
CA GLY A 68 -9.80 9.20 4.02
C GLY A 68 -9.14 9.47 5.38
N ARG A 69 -9.88 9.38 6.51
CA ARG A 69 -9.30 9.50 7.85
C ARG A 69 -8.30 8.37 8.11
N LEU A 70 -8.67 7.13 7.79
CA LEU A 70 -7.79 5.98 7.97
C LEU A 70 -6.61 6.02 6.99
N THR A 71 -6.84 6.44 5.74
CA THR A 71 -5.76 6.65 4.76
C THR A 71 -4.73 7.64 5.30
N LYS A 72 -5.18 8.77 5.88
CA LYS A 72 -4.29 9.77 6.46
C LYS A 72 -3.49 9.23 7.65
N ILE A 73 -4.13 8.51 8.59
CA ILE A 73 -3.44 7.89 9.74
C ILE A 73 -2.35 6.93 9.25
N PHE A 74 -2.67 6.07 8.27
CA PHE A 74 -1.70 5.14 7.71
C PHE A 74 -0.57 5.86 6.96
N ALA A 75 -0.87 6.94 6.24
CA ALA A 75 0.13 7.77 5.59
C ALA A 75 1.11 8.42 6.61
N GLU A 76 0.61 8.89 7.74
CA GLU A 76 1.43 9.43 8.84
C GLU A 76 2.36 8.36 9.42
N ILE A 77 1.87 7.13 9.65
CA ILE A 77 2.67 6.00 10.14
C ILE A 77 3.75 5.63 9.12
N VAL A 78 3.36 5.43 7.86
CA VAL A 78 4.30 5.06 6.79
C VAL A 78 5.36 6.14 6.62
N TYR A 79 4.99 7.41 6.59
CA TYR A 79 5.91 8.51 6.41
C TYR A 79 6.93 8.61 7.55
N SER A 80 6.51 8.45 8.81
CA SER A 80 7.43 8.51 9.96
C SER A 80 8.51 7.42 9.90
N GLU A 81 8.16 6.22 9.52
CA GLU A 81 9.13 5.11 9.38
C GLU A 81 10.00 5.26 8.12
N LEU A 82 9.41 5.77 7.02
CA LEU A 82 10.16 6.00 5.79
C LEU A 82 11.27 7.02 5.93
N LEU A 83 11.14 8.02 6.78
CA LEU A 83 12.18 9.03 7.00
C LEU A 83 13.47 8.39 7.52
N GLU A 84 13.38 7.46 8.46
CA GLU A 84 14.52 6.72 9.00
C GLU A 84 15.13 5.81 7.92
N GLU A 85 14.31 5.04 7.23
CA GLU A 85 14.79 4.13 6.19
C GLU A 85 15.40 4.86 4.99
N ILE A 86 14.83 5.95 4.52
CA ILE A 86 15.43 6.77 3.44
C ILE A 86 16.80 7.29 3.86
N SER A 87 16.96 7.71 5.13
CA SER A 87 18.24 8.17 5.64
C SER A 87 19.27 7.05 5.63
N ASN A 88 18.91 5.85 6.07
CA ASN A 88 19.77 4.67 6.06
C ASN A 88 20.15 4.27 4.61
N LEU A 89 19.17 4.18 3.72
CA LEU A 89 19.38 3.83 2.31
C LEU A 89 20.24 4.87 1.57
N SER A 90 20.09 6.15 1.91
CA SER A 90 20.92 7.22 1.35
C SER A 90 22.39 7.09 1.75
N LEU A 91 22.63 6.79 3.04
CA LEU A 91 23.99 6.67 3.58
C LEU A 91 24.73 5.42 3.10
N PHE A 92 24.04 4.28 3.03
CA PHE A 92 24.69 2.99 2.78
C PHE A 92 24.51 2.45 1.34
N GLU A 93 23.45 2.86 0.62
CA GLU A 93 23.14 2.31 -0.70
C GLU A 93 23.12 3.38 -1.82
N ASN A 94 23.46 4.62 -1.50
CA ASN A 94 23.37 5.75 -2.45
C ASN A 94 21.94 5.85 -3.06
N PHE A 95 20.91 5.73 -2.20
CA PHE A 95 19.51 5.76 -2.57
C PHE A 95 18.93 7.16 -2.28
N ASN A 96 19.26 8.12 -3.15
CA ASN A 96 18.93 9.53 -2.95
C ASN A 96 17.69 9.94 -3.74
N ASN A 97 16.94 10.93 -3.22
CA ASN A 97 15.77 11.50 -3.86
C ASN A 97 14.77 10.44 -4.38
N PRO A 98 14.31 9.51 -3.55
CA PRO A 98 13.43 8.45 -3.99
C PRO A 98 12.08 8.98 -4.46
N ILE A 99 11.51 8.27 -5.45
CA ILE A 99 10.19 8.53 -5.99
C ILE A 99 9.24 7.45 -5.49
N LEU A 100 8.10 7.85 -4.94
CA LEU A 100 7.06 6.92 -4.51
C LEU A 100 6.27 6.42 -5.72
N VAL A 101 6.19 5.10 -5.87
CA VAL A 101 5.44 4.45 -6.96
C VAL A 101 4.43 3.49 -6.35
N PRO A 102 3.12 3.72 -6.51
CA PRO A 102 2.12 2.77 -6.05
C PRO A 102 2.08 1.54 -6.95
N VAL A 103 1.89 0.35 -6.39
CA VAL A 103 1.56 -0.84 -7.18
C VAL A 103 0.25 -0.58 -7.92
N PRO A 104 0.26 -0.67 -9.27
CA PRO A 104 -0.92 -0.31 -10.05
C PRO A 104 -2.00 -1.39 -9.97
N MET A 105 -3.24 -0.92 -9.94
CA MET A 105 -4.44 -1.73 -10.01
C MET A 105 -4.81 -2.00 -11.46
N SER A 106 -5.47 -3.14 -11.75
CA SER A 106 -6.00 -3.38 -13.08
C SER A 106 -7.14 -2.41 -13.44
N ASN A 107 -7.34 -2.18 -14.74
CA ASN A 107 -8.45 -1.32 -15.20
C ASN A 107 -9.83 -1.85 -14.76
N ILE A 108 -9.99 -3.18 -14.65
CA ILE A 108 -11.23 -3.79 -14.16
C ILE A 108 -11.43 -3.44 -12.69
N GLU A 109 -10.42 -3.69 -11.85
CA GLU A 109 -10.49 -3.36 -10.43
C GLU A 109 -10.71 -1.86 -10.19
N LYS A 110 -10.06 -1.00 -11.01
CA LYS A 110 -10.22 0.46 -10.93
C LYS A 110 -11.63 0.90 -11.32
N ARG A 111 -12.28 0.25 -12.30
CA ARG A 111 -13.68 0.49 -12.68
C ARG A 111 -14.66 0.03 -11.60
N GLU A 112 -14.44 -1.16 -11.02
CA GLU A 112 -15.29 -1.71 -9.96
C GLU A 112 -15.21 -0.90 -8.67
N ARG A 113 -14.01 -0.45 -8.29
CA ARG A 113 -13.75 0.25 -7.03
C ARG A 113 -13.84 1.76 -7.14
N GLY A 114 -13.62 2.31 -8.35
CA GLY A 114 -13.63 3.73 -8.65
C GLY A 114 -12.33 4.48 -8.31
N TYR A 115 -11.37 3.83 -7.62
CA TYR A 115 -10.10 4.41 -7.22
C TYR A 115 -9.06 3.33 -6.88
N ASN A 116 -7.78 3.70 -6.88
CA ASN A 116 -6.69 2.89 -6.32
C ASN A 116 -6.36 3.41 -4.92
N GLN A 117 -6.55 2.58 -3.90
CA GLN A 117 -6.29 2.96 -2.51
C GLN A 117 -4.81 3.23 -2.23
N VAL A 118 -3.89 2.60 -2.98
CA VAL A 118 -2.46 2.82 -2.84
C VAL A 118 -2.06 4.16 -3.43
N GLU A 119 -2.67 4.59 -4.56
CA GLU A 119 -2.50 5.95 -5.10
C GLU A 119 -2.93 6.99 -4.06
N LEU A 120 -4.08 6.81 -3.40
CA LEU A 120 -4.55 7.72 -2.35
C LEU A 120 -3.60 7.77 -1.13
N LEU A 121 -3.02 6.63 -0.75
CA LEU A 121 -2.03 6.56 0.33
C LEU A 121 -0.76 7.33 -0.04
N VAL A 122 -0.24 7.12 -1.24
CA VAL A 122 0.95 7.81 -1.76
C VAL A 122 0.71 9.32 -1.85
N ASP A 123 -0.45 9.76 -2.35
CA ASP A 123 -0.82 11.17 -2.39
C ASP A 123 -0.81 11.82 -0.98
N GLU A 124 -1.33 11.12 0.03
CA GLU A 124 -1.31 11.64 1.40
C GLU A 124 0.12 11.66 1.98
N ILE A 125 0.97 10.66 1.69
CA ILE A 125 2.38 10.67 2.10
C ILE A 125 3.12 11.88 1.49
N VAL A 126 2.94 12.14 0.19
CA VAL A 126 3.55 13.28 -0.50
C VAL A 126 3.08 14.60 0.11
N LYS A 127 1.80 14.75 0.42
CA LYS A 127 1.27 15.95 1.09
C LYS A 127 1.90 16.15 2.48
N ILE A 128 1.99 15.09 3.28
CA ILE A 128 2.57 15.14 4.63
C ILE A 128 4.05 15.49 4.59
N SER A 129 4.76 15.01 3.54
CA SER A 129 6.19 15.28 3.34
C SER A 129 6.53 16.76 3.10
N GLY A 130 5.54 17.61 2.83
CA GLY A 130 5.76 19.03 2.54
C GLY A 130 6.61 19.27 1.27
N GLY A 131 6.64 18.32 0.35
CA GLY A 131 7.41 18.40 -0.90
C GLY A 131 8.81 17.76 -0.84
N SER A 132 9.18 17.13 0.29
CA SER A 132 10.47 16.41 0.39
C SER A 132 10.43 15.05 -0.35
N LEU A 133 9.24 14.50 -0.59
CA LEU A 133 9.03 13.31 -1.41
C LEU A 133 8.17 13.65 -2.63
N SER A 134 8.41 12.93 -3.71
CA SER A 134 7.62 13.02 -4.94
C SER A 134 7.03 11.66 -5.30
N SER A 135 6.04 11.64 -6.18
CA SER A 135 5.44 10.42 -6.70
C SER A 135 5.34 10.45 -8.23
N ASP A 136 5.40 9.28 -8.85
CA ASP A 136 5.11 9.13 -10.28
C ASP A 136 4.35 7.82 -10.52
N PHE A 137 3.08 7.93 -10.89
CA PHE A 137 2.18 6.80 -11.10
C PHE A 137 2.30 6.20 -12.52
N ASN A 138 3.13 6.81 -13.37
CA ASN A 138 3.33 6.34 -14.75
C ASN A 138 4.57 5.44 -14.91
N LEU A 139 5.44 5.36 -13.90
CA LEU A 139 6.65 4.54 -13.96
C LEU A 139 6.36 3.03 -13.97
N LEU A 140 5.19 2.63 -13.48
CA LEU A 140 4.75 1.23 -13.50
C LEU A 140 3.27 1.16 -13.91
N ARG A 141 2.94 0.26 -14.83
CA ARG A 141 1.57 0.05 -15.32
C ARG A 141 1.18 -1.41 -15.25
N LYS A 142 -0.07 -1.70 -14.90
CA LYS A 142 -0.63 -3.05 -14.97
C LYS A 142 -1.33 -3.21 -16.32
N ILE A 143 -0.77 -4.05 -17.20
CA ILE A 143 -1.25 -4.23 -18.58
C ILE A 143 -2.15 -5.44 -18.76
N LYS A 144 -2.11 -6.41 -17.84
CA LYS A 144 -2.98 -7.60 -17.89
C LYS A 144 -3.90 -7.65 -16.69
N ASN A 145 -5.11 -8.11 -16.91
CA ASN A 145 -6.02 -8.44 -15.82
C ASN A 145 -5.63 -9.79 -15.23
N THR A 146 -5.43 -9.84 -13.95
CA THR A 146 -5.16 -11.08 -13.22
C THR A 146 -6.44 -11.59 -12.57
N LYS A 147 -6.63 -12.90 -12.48
CA LYS A 147 -7.69 -13.47 -11.63
C LYS A 147 -7.47 -13.06 -10.18
N ARG A 148 -8.55 -12.89 -9.41
CA ARG A 148 -8.44 -12.52 -8.00
C ARG A 148 -7.57 -13.56 -7.28
N GLN A 149 -6.53 -13.13 -6.60
CA GLN A 149 -5.58 -14.01 -5.90
C GLN A 149 -6.26 -14.89 -4.83
N THR A 150 -7.42 -14.47 -4.31
CA THR A 150 -8.23 -15.25 -3.36
C THR A 150 -8.85 -16.51 -3.99
N GLU A 151 -8.93 -16.59 -5.30
CA GLU A 151 -9.54 -17.69 -6.06
C GLU A 151 -8.52 -18.71 -6.59
N LEU A 152 -7.21 -18.46 -6.37
CA LEU A 152 -6.12 -19.24 -6.95
C LEU A 152 -5.30 -19.97 -5.87
N LYS A 153 -4.77 -21.16 -6.21
CA LYS A 153 -3.74 -21.86 -5.43
C LYS A 153 -2.40 -21.13 -5.54
N ARG A 154 -1.47 -21.42 -4.62
CA ARG A 154 -0.18 -20.71 -4.53
C ARG A 154 0.63 -20.72 -5.84
N GLU A 155 0.69 -21.87 -6.52
CA GLU A 155 1.42 -22.05 -7.78
C GLU A 155 0.75 -21.27 -8.93
N GLU A 156 -0.58 -21.32 -9.01
CA GLU A 156 -1.36 -20.58 -10.00
C GLU A 156 -1.22 -19.05 -9.83
N ARG A 157 -0.96 -18.57 -8.61
CA ARG A 157 -0.71 -17.15 -8.34
C ARG A 157 0.59 -16.67 -8.96
N LEU A 158 1.65 -17.48 -8.94
CA LEU A 158 2.93 -17.15 -9.55
C LEU A 158 2.83 -17.03 -11.07
N GLU A 159 2.12 -17.95 -11.71
CA GLU A 159 1.91 -17.91 -13.18
C GLU A 159 0.97 -16.76 -13.59
N ASN A 160 -0.05 -16.48 -12.79
CA ASN A 160 -1.04 -15.44 -13.07
C ASN A 160 -0.43 -14.02 -13.05
N ILE A 161 0.75 -13.85 -12.42
CA ILE A 161 1.40 -12.54 -12.25
C ILE A 161 2.47 -12.27 -13.32
N LYS A 162 3.01 -13.28 -13.99
CA LYS A 162 4.08 -13.10 -14.98
C LYS A 162 3.67 -12.20 -16.16
N GLY A 163 4.49 -11.17 -16.41
CA GLY A 163 4.30 -10.21 -17.50
C GLY A 163 3.01 -9.39 -17.36
N VAL A 164 2.60 -9.14 -16.11
CA VAL A 164 1.41 -8.35 -15.78
C VAL A 164 1.70 -6.86 -15.76
N PHE A 165 2.96 -6.50 -15.50
CA PHE A 165 3.39 -5.11 -15.42
C PHE A 165 4.23 -4.70 -16.63
N GLU A 166 4.24 -3.41 -16.90
CA GLU A 166 5.07 -2.73 -17.88
C GLU A 166 5.67 -1.49 -17.24
N ILE A 167 6.95 -1.21 -17.54
CA ILE A 167 7.60 0.02 -17.09
C ILE A 167 7.21 1.20 -17.97
N GLY A 168 7.09 2.36 -17.34
CA GLY A 168 6.95 3.64 -18.04
C GLY A 168 8.29 4.21 -18.51
N LEU A 169 8.22 5.38 -19.13
CA LEU A 169 9.42 6.08 -19.59
C LEU A 169 10.20 6.67 -18.40
N GLY A 170 11.52 6.67 -18.51
CA GLY A 170 12.42 7.35 -17.57
C GLY A 170 12.61 6.62 -16.24
N VAL A 171 12.52 5.30 -16.20
CA VAL A 171 12.78 4.45 -15.02
C VAL A 171 14.27 4.32 -14.72
N GLU A 172 15.12 4.34 -15.76
CA GLU A 172 16.57 4.13 -15.64
C GLU A 172 17.22 5.13 -14.67
N GLY A 173 18.06 4.62 -13.76
CA GLY A 173 18.80 5.38 -12.77
C GLY A 173 17.96 5.95 -11.62
N LYS A 174 16.66 5.69 -11.56
CA LYS A 174 15.81 6.17 -10.47
C LYS A 174 15.93 5.30 -9.21
N ASN A 175 15.77 5.95 -8.06
CA ASN A 175 15.53 5.30 -6.78
C ASN A 175 14.02 5.28 -6.55
N ILE A 176 13.43 4.11 -6.43
CA ILE A 176 11.97 3.93 -6.35
C ILE A 176 11.60 3.27 -5.03
N ILE A 177 10.68 3.88 -4.31
CA ILE A 177 9.97 3.23 -3.20
C ILE A 177 8.64 2.73 -3.75
N LEU A 178 8.56 1.41 -3.96
CA LEU A 178 7.35 0.74 -4.43
C LEU A 178 6.42 0.49 -3.24
N ILE A 179 5.19 0.99 -3.32
CA ILE A 179 4.22 0.92 -2.21
C ILE A 179 3.02 0.05 -2.59
N ASP A 180 2.65 -0.87 -1.67
CA ASP A 180 1.40 -1.64 -1.75
C ASP A 180 0.67 -1.65 -0.40
N ASP A 181 -0.58 -2.08 -0.39
CA ASP A 181 -1.36 -2.14 0.86
C ASP A 181 -1.15 -3.45 1.63
N VAL A 182 -1.22 -4.61 0.97
CA VAL A 182 -1.09 -5.92 1.63
C VAL A 182 -0.29 -6.88 0.80
N MET A 183 0.78 -7.36 1.36
CA MET A 183 1.52 -8.48 0.81
C MET A 183 1.00 -9.80 1.37
N THR A 184 0.12 -10.46 0.61
CA THR A 184 -0.37 -11.82 0.96
C THR A 184 0.55 -12.92 0.40
N THR A 185 1.11 -12.66 -0.76
CA THR A 185 2.18 -13.42 -1.40
C THR A 185 3.16 -12.43 -2.01
N GLU A 186 4.43 -12.77 -2.03
CA GLU A 186 5.46 -11.87 -2.60
C GLU A 186 5.37 -11.75 -4.13
N ALA A 187 4.55 -12.58 -4.79
CA ALA A 187 4.52 -12.69 -6.24
C ALA A 187 4.28 -11.35 -6.95
N THR A 188 3.26 -10.58 -6.53
CA THR A 188 2.93 -9.28 -7.14
C THR A 188 4.05 -8.28 -6.95
N ILE A 189 4.58 -8.22 -5.73
CA ILE A 189 5.67 -7.30 -5.36
C ILE A 189 6.94 -7.66 -6.10
N ASN A 190 7.30 -8.95 -6.17
CA ASN A 190 8.49 -9.42 -6.85
C ASN A 190 8.44 -9.14 -8.35
N GLU A 191 7.32 -9.43 -9.02
CA GLU A 191 7.16 -9.11 -10.45
C GLU A 191 7.26 -7.61 -10.71
N ALA A 192 6.60 -6.78 -9.90
CA ALA A 192 6.65 -5.33 -10.03
C ALA A 192 8.06 -4.78 -9.78
N ARG A 193 8.77 -5.30 -8.77
CA ARG A 193 10.15 -4.94 -8.46
C ARG A 193 11.11 -5.36 -9.57
N GLU A 194 11.05 -6.63 -9.98
CA GLU A 194 11.95 -7.19 -10.99
C GLU A 194 11.88 -6.40 -12.30
N ILE A 195 10.69 -6.03 -12.75
CA ILE A 195 10.58 -5.28 -14.01
C ILE A 195 11.14 -3.85 -13.87
N LEU A 196 10.99 -3.19 -12.72
CA LEU A 196 11.58 -1.89 -12.45
C LEU A 196 13.11 -1.96 -12.36
N GLU A 197 13.64 -2.98 -11.69
CA GLU A 197 15.09 -3.24 -11.59
C GLU A 197 15.70 -3.58 -12.96
N HIS A 198 15.04 -4.39 -13.78
CA HIS A 198 15.44 -4.63 -15.18
C HIS A 198 15.43 -3.35 -16.02
N GLY A 199 14.55 -2.40 -15.69
CA GLY A 199 14.53 -1.07 -16.28
C GLY A 199 15.65 -0.13 -15.78
N GLY A 200 16.54 -0.60 -14.90
CA GLY A 200 17.68 0.15 -14.37
C GLY A 200 17.38 0.97 -13.12
N ALA A 201 16.25 0.77 -12.46
CA ALA A 201 15.96 1.41 -11.18
C ALA A 201 16.58 0.65 -10.00
N LYS A 202 16.82 1.35 -8.88
CA LYS A 202 16.96 0.73 -7.55
C LYS A 202 15.60 0.75 -6.86
N VAL A 203 15.17 -0.38 -6.31
CA VAL A 203 13.83 -0.51 -5.75
C VAL A 203 13.87 -0.91 -4.28
N PHE A 204 13.20 -0.16 -3.44
CA PHE A 204 12.87 -0.48 -2.07
C PHE A 204 11.35 -0.67 -1.94
N VAL A 205 10.92 -1.69 -1.22
CA VAL A 205 9.49 -2.04 -1.16
C VAL A 205 8.92 -1.75 0.21
N VAL A 206 7.73 -1.18 0.23
CA VAL A 206 6.97 -0.86 1.43
C VAL A 206 5.55 -1.38 1.30
N VAL A 207 5.08 -2.09 2.31
CA VAL A 207 3.69 -2.55 2.40
C VAL A 207 3.07 -2.16 3.73
N MET A 208 1.77 -1.86 3.75
CA MET A 208 1.12 -1.52 5.01
C MET A 208 1.04 -2.75 5.93
N ALA A 209 0.79 -3.95 5.37
CA ALA A 209 0.69 -5.18 6.16
C ALA A 209 1.17 -6.43 5.39
N ASN A 210 1.66 -7.42 6.15
CA ASN A 210 2.07 -8.74 5.66
C ASN A 210 1.45 -9.89 6.49
#